data_59893903176204a45cd63d11f7b6321e
#
_entry.id   59893903176204a45cd63d11f7b6321e
#
_cell.length_a   1.000
_cell.length_b   1.000
_cell.length_c   1.000
_cell.angle_alpha   90.00
_cell.angle_beta   90.00
_cell.angle_gamma   90.00
#
_symmetry.space_group_name_H-M   'P 1'
#
loop_
_entity.id
_entity.type
_entity.pdbx_description
1 polymer ?
#
loop_
_entity_poly.entity_id
_entity_poly.type
_entity_poly.pdbx_seq_one_letter_code
_entity_poly.pdbx_strand_id
1 'polypeptide(L)'
;MCKIIINARFLTQSMTGVQRFAVEICLELKKLLGVQIRFVAPDAIVLKDCAEALGVEIIGTHQGHLWEQWDLPRYLRKKGSPLLLCICNPD
;
A
#
# COMPACT_ATOMS: atom_id res chain seq x y z
N MET A 1 -3.63 -11.78 12.73
CA MET A 1 -3.52 -12.19 11.32
C MET A 1 -4.03 -11.08 10.41
N CYS A 2 -3.32 -10.81 9.33
CA CYS A 2 -3.71 -9.74 8.39
C CYS A 2 -4.88 -10.20 7.51
N LYS A 3 -5.95 -9.42 7.48
CA LYS A 3 -7.13 -9.72 6.67
C LYS A 3 -7.29 -8.78 5.49
N ILE A 4 -6.66 -7.61 5.55
CA ILE A 4 -6.81 -6.57 4.54
C ILE A 4 -5.43 -6.07 4.13
N ILE A 5 -5.19 -6.03 2.83
CA ILE A 5 -3.95 -5.49 2.26
C ILE A 5 -4.32 -4.20 1.52
N ILE A 6 -3.61 -3.14 1.81
CA ILE A 6 -3.78 -1.85 1.13
C ILE A 6 -2.66 -1.68 0.12
N ASN A 7 -3.04 -1.39 -1.13
CA ASN A 7 -2.09 -1.04 -2.18
C ASN A 7 -1.63 0.40 -1.94
N ALA A 8 -0.42 0.56 -1.44
CA ALA A 8 0.14 1.87 -1.10
C ALA A 8 1.07 2.42 -2.18
N ARG A 9 0.85 2.03 -3.45
CA ARG A 9 1.66 2.53 -4.55
C ARG A 9 1.58 4.06 -4.69
N PHE A 10 0.52 4.67 -4.15
CA PHE A 10 0.40 6.14 -4.17
C PHE A 10 1.57 6.84 -3.47
N LEU A 11 2.31 6.14 -2.62
CA LEU A 11 3.47 6.71 -1.96
C LEU A 11 4.68 6.85 -2.87
N THR A 12 4.62 6.31 -4.09
CA THR A 12 5.69 6.44 -5.07
C THR A 12 5.56 7.72 -5.88
N GLN A 13 4.59 8.56 -5.58
CA GLN A 13 4.35 9.82 -6.29
C GLN A 13 4.42 10.99 -5.32
N SER A 14 4.61 12.19 -5.90
CA SER A 14 4.69 13.41 -5.11
C SER A 14 3.37 13.69 -4.40
N MET A 15 3.44 14.39 -3.27
CA MET A 15 2.27 14.73 -2.50
C MET A 15 1.35 15.69 -3.27
N THR A 16 0.12 15.26 -3.48
CA THR A 16 -0.96 16.09 -4.02
C THR A 16 -2.15 15.95 -3.08
N GLY A 17 -3.27 16.61 -3.41
CA GLY A 17 -4.48 16.45 -2.60
C GLY A 17 -4.94 15.01 -2.52
N VAL A 18 -4.79 14.25 -3.60
CA VAL A 18 -5.20 12.84 -3.64
C VAL A 18 -4.32 12.00 -2.73
N GLN A 19 -3.00 12.17 -2.79
CA GLN A 19 -2.08 11.42 -1.95
C GLN A 19 -2.29 11.76 -0.47
N ARG A 20 -2.50 13.03 -0.15
CA ARG A 20 -2.75 13.44 1.23
C ARG A 20 -4.02 12.79 1.77
N PHE A 21 -5.08 12.79 0.98
CA PHE A 21 -6.34 12.15 1.34
C PHE A 21 -6.14 10.66 1.61
N ALA A 22 -5.41 9.98 0.71
CA ALA A 22 -5.14 8.55 0.85
C ALA A 22 -4.34 8.26 2.12
N VAL A 23 -3.32 9.07 2.42
CA VAL A 23 -2.51 8.90 3.62
C VAL A 23 -3.36 9.06 4.87
N GLU A 24 -4.20 10.07 4.92
CA GLU A 24 -5.04 10.32 6.09
C GLU A 24 -6.04 9.19 6.32
N ILE A 25 -6.64 8.68 5.25
CA ILE A 25 -7.55 7.54 5.36
C ILE A 25 -6.80 6.31 5.86
N CYS A 26 -5.60 6.07 5.32
CA CYS A 26 -4.80 4.92 5.73
C CYS A 26 -4.40 5.00 7.20
N LEU A 27 -4.05 6.19 7.69
CA LEU A 27 -3.72 6.35 9.10
C LEU A 27 -4.91 6.04 10.00
N GLU A 28 -6.11 6.46 9.58
CA GLU A 28 -7.32 6.17 10.35
C GLU A 28 -7.65 4.67 10.30
N LEU A 29 -7.49 4.03 9.15
CA LEU A 29 -7.69 2.60 9.04
C LEU A 29 -6.71 1.82 9.91
N LYS A 30 -5.47 2.27 9.99
CA LYS A 30 -4.48 1.64 10.83
C LYS A 30 -4.88 1.70 12.30
N LYS A 31 -5.41 2.84 12.74
CA LYS A 31 -5.90 2.98 14.11
C LYS A 31 -7.06 2.04 14.41
N LEU A 32 -7.99 1.91 13.45
CA LEU A 32 -9.19 1.12 13.65
C LEU A 32 -8.93 -0.38 13.54
N LEU A 33 -8.10 -0.80 12.62
CA LEU A 33 -7.93 -2.21 12.29
C LEU A 33 -6.65 -2.83 12.85
N GLY A 34 -5.66 -2.01 13.18
CA GLY A 34 -4.44 -2.50 13.82
C GLY A 34 -3.77 -3.61 13.03
N VAL A 35 -3.61 -4.77 13.66
CA VAL A 35 -2.89 -5.90 13.07
C VAL A 35 -3.65 -6.58 11.92
N GLN A 36 -4.92 -6.22 11.73
CA GLN A 36 -5.71 -6.80 10.65
C GLN A 36 -5.44 -6.17 9.29
N ILE A 37 -4.72 -5.04 9.25
CA ILE A 37 -4.45 -4.31 8.03
C ILE A 37 -2.95 -4.22 7.79
N ARG A 38 -2.55 -4.30 6.53
CA ARG A 38 -1.16 -4.18 6.14
C ARG A 38 -1.05 -3.36 4.87
N PHE A 39 -0.02 -2.51 4.81
CA PHE A 39 0.21 -1.64 3.66
C PHE A 39 1.41 -2.16 2.90
N VAL A 40 1.30 -2.28 1.57
CA VAL A 40 2.39 -2.78 0.73
C VAL A 40 2.64 -1.81 -0.41
N ALA A 41 3.89 -1.72 -0.85
CA ALA A 41 4.28 -0.79 -1.92
C ALA A 41 5.52 -1.31 -2.62
N PRO A 42 5.78 -0.84 -3.87
CA PRO A 42 7.04 -1.14 -4.54
C PRO A 42 8.19 -0.32 -3.97
N ASP A 43 9.41 -0.69 -4.36
CA ASP A 43 10.63 -0.09 -3.84
C ASP A 43 10.99 1.23 -4.54
N ALA A 44 10.05 2.15 -4.63
CA ALA A 44 10.28 3.45 -5.25
C ALA A 44 9.55 4.53 -4.46
N ILE A 45 9.62 4.44 -3.14
CA ILE A 45 8.88 5.34 -2.26
C ILE A 45 9.45 6.75 -2.35
N VAL A 46 8.58 7.72 -2.61
CA VAL A 46 8.90 9.15 -2.58
C VAL A 46 8.49 9.75 -1.23
N LEU A 47 7.32 9.38 -0.75
CA LEU A 47 6.77 9.89 0.51
C LEU A 47 7.24 9.02 1.67
N LYS A 48 8.53 9.09 1.98
CA LYS A 48 9.17 8.19 2.94
C LYS A 48 8.64 8.34 4.36
N ASP A 49 8.37 9.57 4.78
CA ASP A 49 7.84 9.79 6.12
C ASP A 49 6.46 9.17 6.29
N CYS A 50 5.62 9.26 5.26
CA CYS A 50 4.30 8.66 5.27
C CYS A 50 4.40 7.13 5.30
N ALA A 51 5.32 6.57 4.52
CA ALA A 51 5.53 5.13 4.49
C ALA A 51 5.96 4.62 5.86
N GLU A 52 6.83 5.36 6.53
CA GLU A 52 7.29 4.99 7.87
C GLU A 52 6.15 5.05 8.87
N ALA A 53 5.34 6.11 8.81
CA ALA A 53 4.20 6.26 9.72
C ALA A 53 3.18 5.13 9.54
N LEU A 54 2.99 4.66 8.31
CA LEU A 54 2.07 3.59 8.02
C LEU A 54 2.66 2.20 8.26
N GLY A 55 3.98 2.09 8.37
CA GLY A 55 4.64 0.80 8.48
C GLY A 55 4.54 0.00 7.20
N VAL A 56 4.74 0.66 6.06
CA VAL A 56 4.59 0.03 4.75
C VAL A 56 5.65 -1.05 4.54
N GLU A 57 5.20 -2.18 4.01
CA GLU A 57 6.09 -3.28 3.64
C GLU A 57 6.43 -3.16 2.15
N ILE A 58 7.73 -3.15 1.85
CA ILE A 58 8.19 -3.12 0.45
C ILE A 58 8.19 -4.54 -0.08
N ILE A 59 7.50 -4.77 -1.18
CA ILE A 59 7.42 -6.10 -1.78
C ILE A 59 7.74 -6.04 -3.28
N GLY A 60 8.25 -7.15 -3.79
CA GLY A 60 8.49 -7.33 -5.22
C GLY A 60 9.69 -6.58 -5.74
N THR A 61 9.91 -6.72 -7.06
CA THR A 61 11.05 -6.13 -7.74
C THR A 61 10.65 -5.23 -8.90
N HIS A 62 9.40 -5.28 -9.32
CA HIS A 62 8.89 -4.45 -10.41
C HIS A 62 8.37 -3.13 -9.87
N GLN A 63 8.07 -2.20 -10.78
CA GLN A 63 7.52 -0.90 -10.43
C GLN A 63 6.36 -0.56 -11.35
N GLY A 64 5.56 0.43 -10.94
CA GLY A 64 4.43 0.89 -11.73
C GLY A 64 3.39 -0.20 -11.93
N HIS A 65 2.86 -0.28 -13.14
CA HIS A 65 1.81 -1.24 -13.45
C HIS A 65 2.29 -2.69 -13.40
N LEU A 66 3.58 -2.92 -13.69
CA LEU A 66 4.15 -4.27 -13.62
C LEU A 66 4.12 -4.79 -12.20
N TRP A 67 4.38 -3.92 -11.23
CA TRP A 67 4.29 -4.30 -9.82
C TRP A 67 2.88 -4.76 -9.46
N GLU A 68 1.87 -4.03 -9.93
CA GLU A 68 0.47 -4.37 -9.64
C GLU A 68 0.03 -5.64 -10.35
N GLN A 69 0.60 -5.91 -11.53
CA GLN A 69 0.21 -7.08 -12.32
C GLN A 69 0.92 -8.37 -11.89
N TRP A 70 2.12 -8.27 -11.36
CA TRP A 70 2.95 -9.43 -11.05
C TRP A 70 3.25 -9.60 -9.58
N ASP A 71 3.86 -8.55 -8.97
CA ASP A 71 4.34 -8.67 -7.60
C ASP A 71 3.20 -8.69 -6.59
N LEU A 72 2.22 -7.82 -6.76
CA LEU A 72 1.11 -7.73 -5.83
C LEU A 72 0.24 -9.00 -5.83
N PRO A 73 -0.20 -9.54 -6.98
CA PRO A 73 -0.97 -10.77 -6.97
C PRO A 73 -0.20 -11.95 -6.37
N ARG A 74 1.10 -12.02 -6.63
CA ARG A 74 1.94 -13.07 -6.06
C ARG A 74 1.97 -12.97 -4.53
N TYR A 75 2.13 -11.75 -4.02
CA TYR A 75 2.13 -11.51 -2.59
C TYR A 75 0.79 -11.90 -1.97
N LEU A 76 -0.31 -11.50 -2.61
CA LEU A 76 -1.64 -11.82 -2.11
C LEU A 76 -1.88 -13.32 -2.03
N ARG A 77 -1.46 -14.06 -3.05
CA ARG A 77 -1.60 -15.51 -3.03
C ARG A 77 -0.78 -16.15 -1.91
N LYS A 78 0.42 -15.62 -1.68
CA LYS A 78 1.30 -16.09 -0.63
C LYS A 78 0.70 -15.90 0.76
N LYS A 79 -0.11 -14.84 0.93
CA LYS A 79 -0.72 -14.49 2.20
C LYS A 79 -2.13 -15.04 2.38
N GLY A 80 -2.57 -15.96 1.50
CA GLY A 80 -3.88 -16.56 1.61
C GLY A 80 -5.00 -15.76 1.01
N SER A 81 -4.67 -14.92 0.03
CA SER A 81 -5.64 -14.12 -0.71
C SER A 81 -6.52 -13.23 0.18
N PRO A 82 -5.91 -12.34 0.99
CA PRO A 82 -6.69 -11.41 1.80
C PRO A 82 -7.36 -10.36 0.90
N LEU A 83 -8.27 -9.59 1.48
CA LEU A 83 -8.95 -8.52 0.76
C LEU A 83 -7.95 -7.43 0.37
N LEU A 84 -7.96 -7.04 -0.89
CA LEU A 84 -7.12 -5.96 -1.39
C LEU A 84 -7.94 -4.70 -1.55
N LEU A 85 -7.43 -3.58 -1.04
CA LEU A 85 -8.05 -2.27 -1.21
C LEU A 85 -7.08 -1.32 -1.91
N CYS A 86 -7.61 -0.60 -2.92
CA CYS A 86 -6.88 0.45 -3.62
C CYS A 86 -7.60 1.76 -3.36
N ILE A 87 -7.07 2.57 -2.46
CA ILE A 87 -7.70 3.83 -2.06
C ILE A 87 -7.46 4.91 -3.09
N CYS A 88 -6.27 4.90 -3.67
CA CYS A 88 -5.87 5.85 -4.71
C CYS A 88 -5.32 5.05 -5.87
N ASN A 89 -5.78 5.35 -7.07
CA ASN A 89 -5.32 4.65 -8.26
C ASN A 89 -4.60 5.63 -9.19
N PRO A 90 -3.34 5.96 -8.90
CA PRO A 90 -2.58 6.92 -9.70
C PRO A 90 -2.17 6.29 -11.03
N ASP A 91 -2.53 6.92 -12.09
CA ASP A 91 -2.13 6.47 -13.43
C ASP A 91 -0.96 7.30 -13.94
#